data_979ea016d6774d7adc1336d141ec9d27
#
_entry.id   979ea016d6774d7adc1336d141ec9d27
#
_cell.length_a   1.000
_cell.length_b   1.000
_cell.length_c   1.000
_cell.angle_alpha   90.00
_cell.angle_beta   90.00
_cell.angle_gamma   90.00
#
_symmetry.space_group_name_H-M   'P 1'
#
loop_
_entity.id
_entity.type
_entity.pdbx_description
1 polymer ?
#
loop_
_entity_poly.entity_id
_entity_poly.type
_entity_poly.pdbx_seq_one_letter_code
_entity_poly.pdbx_strand_id
1 'polypeptide(L)'
;MLLKIIIVDAFTDTVFKGNSAAVIVLDKWIDDTLMQSIAMQNKLSETAFLVRQPVQSAEADNTTNRPIPSYHIRWFSPLQEVDFCGHATLASAYLLFDTDPSLSQVQFYAKAVGVLTLTKRADGKIQMDFPNQKPERITSLPQALIKGLSIKPVEVYQNQKAFFVMYEQPSDVLNVKQDTQVLAKLAPYGVAVTCQIQNKENSNSPYSKYDFISRYFSSAIGGEDPVTGSIHTALAPLWAEKLGKDTLLAYQASSWGGELECEVQGDRVLIAGHAVRYLSGTIEI
;
A
#
# COMPACT_ATOMS: atom_id res chain seq x y z
N MET A 1 -1.58 -30.97 5.81
CA MET A 1 -2.41 -30.29 4.76
C MET A 1 -1.47 -29.59 3.80
N LEU A 2 -1.77 -29.58 2.48
CA LEU A 2 -0.95 -28.89 1.49
C LEU A 2 -1.67 -27.60 1.09
N LEU A 3 -1.01 -26.45 1.23
CA LEU A 3 -1.54 -25.14 0.83
C LEU A 3 -0.63 -24.52 -0.24
N LYS A 4 -1.21 -24.11 -1.35
CA LYS A 4 -0.49 -23.30 -2.36
C LYS A 4 -0.24 -21.92 -1.78
N ILE A 5 1.00 -21.45 -1.86
CA ILE A 5 1.44 -20.11 -1.48
C ILE A 5 2.10 -19.42 -2.65
N ILE A 6 1.76 -18.16 -2.84
CA ILE A 6 2.42 -17.29 -3.83
C ILE A 6 2.90 -16.05 -3.09
N ILE A 7 4.14 -15.64 -3.38
CA ILE A 7 4.68 -14.36 -2.88
C ILE A 7 4.74 -13.40 -4.06
N VAL A 8 4.17 -12.24 -3.86
CA VAL A 8 4.03 -11.18 -4.86
C VAL A 8 4.61 -9.89 -4.29
N ASP A 9 5.49 -9.26 -5.06
CA ASP A 9 6.02 -7.93 -4.77
C ASP A 9 5.05 -6.90 -5.39
N ALA A 10 4.37 -6.15 -4.53
CA ALA A 10 3.38 -5.14 -4.92
C ALA A 10 4.00 -3.76 -5.10
N PHE A 11 3.41 -2.93 -5.98
CA PHE A 11 3.89 -1.59 -6.37
C PHE A 11 5.23 -1.59 -7.09
N THR A 12 5.51 -2.63 -7.84
CA THR A 12 6.70 -2.77 -8.68
C THR A 12 6.46 -3.74 -9.84
N ASP A 13 7.17 -3.56 -10.92
CA ASP A 13 7.26 -4.52 -12.04
C ASP A 13 8.55 -5.37 -11.99
N THR A 14 9.38 -5.14 -10.98
CA THR A 14 10.71 -5.76 -10.84
C THR A 14 10.81 -6.50 -9.51
N VAL A 15 11.20 -7.78 -9.54
CA VAL A 15 11.41 -8.60 -8.34
C VAL A 15 12.46 -7.98 -7.40
N PHE A 16 12.34 -8.23 -6.10
CA PHE A 16 13.18 -7.67 -5.04
C PHE A 16 12.98 -6.16 -4.80
N LYS A 17 11.86 -5.62 -5.29
CA LYS A 17 11.40 -4.25 -5.07
C LYS A 17 9.96 -4.29 -4.56
N GLY A 18 9.41 -3.11 -4.26
CA GLY A 18 8.04 -3.00 -3.80
C GLY A 18 7.82 -3.49 -2.37
N ASN A 19 6.63 -3.98 -2.09
CA ASN A 19 6.24 -4.54 -0.78
C ASN A 19 5.69 -5.95 -0.99
N SER A 20 6.41 -6.94 -0.45
CA SER A 20 6.09 -8.36 -0.64
C SER A 20 4.95 -8.80 0.27
N ALA A 21 3.99 -9.51 -0.29
CA ALA A 21 2.95 -10.21 0.46
C ALA A 21 2.82 -11.67 0.03
N ALA A 22 2.58 -12.56 0.98
CA ALA A 22 2.15 -13.92 0.67
C ALA A 22 0.64 -13.93 0.43
N VAL A 23 0.19 -14.74 -0.52
CA VAL A 23 -1.23 -14.94 -0.84
C VAL A 23 -1.54 -16.42 -0.84
N ILE A 24 -2.57 -16.81 -0.10
CA ILE A 24 -3.06 -18.20 0.02
C ILE A 24 -4.55 -18.20 -0.27
N VAL A 25 -4.97 -18.91 -1.30
CA VAL A 25 -6.38 -19.12 -1.61
C VAL A 25 -6.82 -20.44 -0.98
N LEU A 26 -7.88 -20.37 -0.18
CA LEU A 26 -8.45 -21.49 0.57
C LEU A 26 -9.83 -21.85 0.02
N ASP A 27 -10.18 -23.13 0.08
CA ASP A 27 -11.55 -23.59 -0.20
C ASP A 27 -12.53 -23.18 0.91
N LYS A 28 -12.06 -23.17 2.15
CA LYS A 28 -12.77 -22.72 3.36
C LYS A 28 -11.78 -22.19 4.40
N TRP A 29 -12.25 -21.37 5.32
CA TRP A 29 -11.43 -20.88 6.42
C TRP A 29 -10.82 -22.03 7.22
N ILE A 30 -9.55 -21.87 7.52
CA ILE A 30 -8.80 -22.69 8.49
C ILE A 30 -8.77 -21.96 9.83
N ASP A 31 -8.26 -22.61 10.86
CA ASP A 31 -8.16 -22.04 12.20
C ASP A 31 -7.35 -20.73 12.23
N ASP A 32 -7.82 -19.75 13.00
CA ASP A 32 -7.20 -18.42 13.09
C ASP A 32 -5.76 -18.49 13.61
N THR A 33 -5.50 -19.39 14.57
CA THR A 33 -4.16 -19.60 15.14
C THR A 33 -3.22 -20.21 14.10
N LEU A 34 -3.74 -21.00 13.19
CA LEU A 34 -2.96 -21.59 12.09
C LEU A 34 -2.63 -20.52 11.04
N MET A 35 -3.58 -19.66 10.67
CA MET A 35 -3.32 -18.52 9.76
C MET A 35 -2.27 -17.58 10.34
N GLN A 36 -2.37 -17.26 11.64
CA GLN A 36 -1.39 -16.44 12.34
C GLN A 36 -0.01 -17.11 12.37
N SER A 37 0.06 -18.42 12.60
CA SER A 37 1.33 -19.16 12.63
C SER A 37 2.02 -19.18 11.25
N ILE A 38 1.23 -19.31 10.18
CA ILE A 38 1.74 -19.22 8.81
C ILE A 38 2.31 -17.83 8.53
N ALA A 39 1.58 -16.76 8.89
CA ALA A 39 2.06 -15.38 8.72
C ALA A 39 3.33 -15.12 9.52
N MET A 40 3.41 -15.59 10.75
CA MET A 40 4.59 -15.48 11.61
C MET A 40 5.80 -16.23 11.03
N GLN A 41 5.58 -17.40 10.44
CA GLN A 41 6.64 -18.20 9.81
C GLN A 41 7.13 -17.57 8.51
N ASN A 42 6.23 -16.98 7.70
CA ASN A 42 6.56 -16.32 6.44
C ASN A 42 7.44 -15.07 6.65
N LYS A 43 7.28 -14.36 7.77
CA LYS A 43 8.04 -13.13 8.11
C LYS A 43 7.99 -12.03 7.04
N LEU A 44 6.94 -12.05 6.22
CA LEU A 44 6.64 -10.95 5.29
C LEU A 44 5.83 -9.87 6.02
N SER A 45 5.72 -8.70 5.42
CA SER A 45 4.87 -7.64 5.98
C SER A 45 3.49 -8.18 6.30
N GLU A 46 2.82 -8.83 5.33
CA GLU A 46 1.55 -9.54 5.53
C GLU A 46 1.44 -10.83 4.71
N THR A 47 0.59 -11.72 5.21
CA THR A 47 0.04 -12.88 4.49
C THR A 47 -1.46 -12.67 4.33
N ALA A 48 -1.95 -12.65 3.10
CA ALA A 48 -3.37 -12.59 2.78
C ALA A 48 -3.94 -14.00 2.60
N PHE A 49 -5.09 -14.24 3.21
CA PHE A 49 -5.88 -15.46 3.02
C PHE A 49 -7.19 -15.11 2.31
N LEU A 50 -7.52 -15.87 1.28
CA LEU A 50 -8.70 -15.66 0.46
C LEU A 50 -9.62 -16.87 0.52
N VAL A 51 -10.92 -16.66 0.67
CA VAL A 51 -11.95 -17.68 0.48
C VAL A 51 -12.95 -17.18 -0.54
N ARG A 52 -13.13 -17.96 -1.62
CA ARG A 52 -14.08 -17.60 -2.68
C ARG A 52 -15.49 -17.54 -2.12
N GLN A 53 -16.24 -16.51 -2.50
CA GLN A 53 -17.64 -16.36 -2.13
C GLN A 53 -18.55 -16.78 -3.30
N PRO A 54 -19.76 -17.29 -3.02
CA PRO A 54 -20.80 -17.35 -4.02
C PRO A 54 -21.01 -15.95 -4.61
N VAL A 55 -21.19 -15.86 -5.91
CA VAL A 55 -21.48 -14.59 -6.58
C VAL A 55 -22.78 -14.01 -5.99
N GLN A 56 -22.65 -13.01 -5.15
CA GLN A 56 -23.79 -12.35 -4.49
C GLN A 56 -24.22 -11.07 -5.22
N SER A 57 -23.34 -10.47 -6.04
CA SER A 57 -23.63 -9.21 -6.71
C SER A 57 -24.23 -9.45 -8.10
N ALA A 58 -25.27 -8.66 -8.41
CA ALA A 58 -25.73 -8.48 -9.77
C ALA A 58 -24.78 -7.63 -10.62
N GLU A 59 -23.65 -7.21 -10.04
CA GLU A 59 -22.64 -6.40 -10.71
C GLU A 59 -21.86 -7.28 -11.69
N ALA A 60 -21.91 -6.90 -12.95
CA ALA A 60 -21.13 -7.51 -14.00
C ALA A 60 -19.87 -6.69 -14.27
N ASP A 61 -18.80 -7.38 -14.60
CA ASP A 61 -17.57 -6.78 -15.10
C ASP A 61 -17.88 -5.92 -16.34
N ASN A 62 -17.46 -4.67 -16.31
CA ASN A 62 -17.78 -3.67 -17.32
C ASN A 62 -17.24 -4.02 -18.73
N THR A 63 -16.27 -4.95 -18.82
CA THR A 63 -15.64 -5.34 -20.09
C THR A 63 -16.15 -6.69 -20.59
N THR A 64 -16.42 -7.64 -19.70
CA THR A 64 -16.77 -9.02 -20.06
C THR A 64 -18.24 -9.34 -19.90
N ASN A 65 -19.02 -8.48 -19.26
CA ASN A 65 -20.41 -8.70 -18.84
C ASN A 65 -20.63 -9.99 -18.02
N ARG A 66 -19.56 -10.50 -17.38
CA ARG A 66 -19.62 -11.65 -16.49
C ARG A 66 -19.72 -11.18 -15.04
N PRO A 67 -20.30 -11.98 -14.13
CA PRO A 67 -20.31 -11.65 -12.72
C PRO A 67 -18.87 -11.46 -12.21
N ILE A 68 -18.65 -10.39 -11.45
CA ILE A 68 -17.34 -10.10 -10.85
C ILE A 68 -17.06 -11.16 -9.76
N PRO A 69 -15.93 -11.91 -9.83
CA PRO A 69 -15.60 -12.87 -8.80
C PRO A 69 -15.34 -12.17 -7.47
N SER A 70 -15.92 -12.70 -6.41
CA SER A 70 -15.85 -12.15 -5.05
C SER A 70 -15.16 -13.13 -4.10
N TYR A 71 -14.35 -12.59 -3.20
CA TYR A 71 -13.63 -13.34 -2.18
C TYR A 71 -13.76 -12.64 -0.83
N HIS A 72 -13.86 -13.38 0.25
CA HIS A 72 -13.49 -12.87 1.57
C HIS A 72 -11.98 -12.82 1.66
N ILE A 73 -11.43 -11.72 2.20
CA ILE A 73 -9.99 -11.52 2.43
C ILE A 73 -9.74 -11.20 3.89
N ARG A 74 -8.67 -11.80 4.43
CA ARG A 74 -8.13 -11.51 5.76
C ARG A 74 -6.62 -11.36 5.64
N TRP A 75 -6.04 -10.43 6.39
CA TRP A 75 -4.61 -10.12 6.35
C TRP A 75 -4.00 -10.34 7.73
N PHE A 76 -2.88 -11.02 7.75
CA PHE A 76 -2.13 -11.29 8.98
C PHE A 76 -0.70 -10.78 8.82
N SER A 77 -0.31 -9.85 9.69
CA SER A 77 1.09 -9.54 9.94
C SER A 77 1.74 -10.68 10.74
N PRO A 78 3.06 -10.74 10.90
CA PRO A 78 3.69 -11.70 11.81
C PRO A 78 3.21 -11.61 13.26
N LEU A 79 2.61 -10.49 13.67
CA LEU A 79 2.21 -10.24 15.05
C LEU A 79 0.72 -10.47 15.30
N GLN A 80 -0.14 -10.11 14.34
CA GLN A 80 -1.60 -10.14 14.51
C GLN A 80 -2.34 -10.01 13.18
N GLU A 81 -3.62 -10.36 13.19
CA GLU A 81 -4.53 -9.99 12.11
C GLU A 81 -4.68 -8.46 12.05
N VAL A 82 -4.75 -7.90 10.83
CA VAL A 82 -4.92 -6.46 10.59
C VAL A 82 -6.20 -6.18 9.83
N ASP A 83 -6.82 -5.04 10.13
CA ASP A 83 -8.12 -4.65 9.57
C ASP A 83 -8.09 -4.37 8.07
N PHE A 84 -6.93 -3.92 7.56
CA PHE A 84 -6.75 -3.60 6.14
C PHE A 84 -5.26 -3.56 5.76
N CYS A 85 -4.94 -4.11 4.57
CA CYS A 85 -3.61 -4.03 3.99
C CYS A 85 -3.68 -3.82 2.47
N GLY A 86 -3.28 -2.63 1.98
CA GLY A 86 -3.40 -2.26 0.56
C GLY A 86 -2.50 -3.07 -0.36
N HIS A 87 -1.20 -3.23 -0.01
CA HIS A 87 -0.26 -3.97 -0.88
C HIS A 87 -0.59 -5.46 -0.96
N ALA A 88 -1.03 -6.09 0.15
CA ALA A 88 -1.45 -7.49 0.15
C ALA A 88 -2.78 -7.70 -0.60
N THR A 89 -3.66 -6.68 -0.61
CA THR A 89 -4.87 -6.68 -1.44
C THR A 89 -4.52 -6.60 -2.92
N LEU A 90 -3.58 -5.72 -3.30
CA LEU A 90 -3.08 -5.61 -4.67
C LEU A 90 -2.40 -6.92 -5.11
N ALA A 91 -1.56 -7.52 -4.26
CA ALA A 91 -0.93 -8.82 -4.49
C ALA A 91 -1.96 -9.94 -4.69
N SER A 92 -3.05 -9.92 -3.92
CA SER A 92 -4.16 -10.87 -4.04
C SER A 92 -4.88 -10.74 -5.38
N ALA A 93 -5.17 -9.52 -5.82
CA ALA A 93 -5.79 -9.26 -7.11
C ALA A 93 -4.86 -9.69 -8.27
N TYR A 94 -3.55 -9.39 -8.15
CA TYR A 94 -2.56 -9.86 -9.12
C TYR A 94 -2.62 -11.36 -9.31
N LEU A 95 -2.63 -12.14 -8.23
CA LEU A 95 -2.73 -13.60 -8.31
C LEU A 95 -3.98 -14.05 -9.08
N LEU A 96 -5.14 -13.44 -8.82
CA LEU A 96 -6.38 -13.80 -9.48
C LEU A 96 -6.37 -13.43 -10.96
N PHE A 97 -5.86 -12.27 -11.34
CA PHE A 97 -5.70 -11.83 -12.73
C PHE A 97 -4.64 -12.63 -13.51
N ASP A 98 -3.60 -13.11 -12.83
CA ASP A 98 -2.57 -13.98 -13.41
C ASP A 98 -3.12 -15.40 -13.63
N THR A 99 -3.99 -15.89 -12.74
CA THR A 99 -4.61 -17.20 -12.82
C THR A 99 -5.73 -17.25 -13.88
N ASP A 100 -6.51 -16.17 -13.99
CA ASP A 100 -7.53 -16.01 -15.03
C ASP A 100 -7.34 -14.67 -15.75
N PRO A 101 -6.58 -14.63 -16.85
CA PRO A 101 -6.32 -13.42 -17.62
C PRO A 101 -7.57 -12.75 -18.23
N SER A 102 -8.70 -13.46 -18.29
CA SER A 102 -9.96 -12.91 -18.81
C SER A 102 -10.66 -11.95 -17.80
N LEU A 103 -10.23 -11.96 -16.54
CA LEU A 103 -10.76 -11.06 -15.51
C LEU A 103 -10.21 -9.65 -15.70
N SER A 104 -11.08 -8.66 -15.66
CA SER A 104 -10.70 -7.24 -15.56
C SER A 104 -11.01 -6.65 -14.20
N GLN A 105 -11.90 -7.29 -13.41
CA GLN A 105 -12.26 -6.85 -12.06
C GLN A 105 -12.35 -8.02 -11.09
N VAL A 106 -12.02 -7.76 -9.83
CA VAL A 106 -12.23 -8.68 -8.69
C VAL A 106 -12.74 -7.89 -7.49
N GLN A 107 -13.55 -8.54 -6.67
CA GLN A 107 -14.03 -7.96 -5.42
C GLN A 107 -13.50 -8.73 -4.21
N PHE A 108 -13.09 -7.98 -3.20
CA PHE A 108 -12.77 -8.51 -1.89
C PHE A 108 -13.72 -7.93 -0.86
N TYR A 109 -14.22 -8.78 0.02
CA TYR A 109 -14.96 -8.35 1.20
C TYR A 109 -14.08 -8.57 2.44
N ALA A 110 -13.94 -7.53 3.25
CA ALA A 110 -13.32 -7.62 4.57
C ALA A 110 -14.23 -6.95 5.61
N LYS A 111 -14.28 -7.55 6.81
CA LYS A 111 -15.20 -7.13 7.86
C LYS A 111 -15.06 -5.65 8.25
N ALA A 112 -13.84 -5.16 8.30
CA ALA A 112 -13.55 -3.80 8.79
C ALA A 112 -13.78 -2.70 7.73
N VAL A 113 -13.66 -3.03 6.43
CA VAL A 113 -13.67 -2.03 5.35
C VAL A 113 -14.76 -2.25 4.31
N GLY A 114 -15.51 -3.37 4.38
CA GLY A 114 -16.55 -3.71 3.43
C GLY A 114 -16.01 -4.25 2.10
N VAL A 115 -16.67 -3.91 1.00
CA VAL A 115 -16.31 -4.36 -0.35
C VAL A 115 -15.23 -3.45 -0.95
N LEU A 116 -14.19 -4.09 -1.47
CA LEU A 116 -13.10 -3.47 -2.22
C LEU A 116 -13.15 -4.01 -3.65
N THR A 117 -13.32 -3.15 -4.63
CA THR A 117 -13.24 -3.53 -6.05
C THR A 117 -11.89 -3.13 -6.61
N LEU A 118 -11.18 -4.08 -7.22
CA LEU A 118 -9.93 -3.84 -7.88
C LEU A 118 -10.09 -4.08 -9.38
N THR A 119 -9.49 -3.20 -10.16
CA THR A 119 -9.58 -3.21 -11.62
C THR A 119 -8.20 -3.38 -12.23
N LYS A 120 -8.06 -4.32 -13.16
CA LYS A 120 -6.87 -4.47 -14.00
C LYS A 120 -6.96 -3.49 -15.14
N ARG A 121 -5.99 -2.60 -15.25
CA ARG A 121 -5.89 -1.59 -16.31
C ARG A 121 -5.22 -2.18 -17.55
N ALA A 122 -5.40 -1.51 -18.68
CA ALA A 122 -4.80 -1.91 -19.97
C ALA A 122 -3.25 -1.84 -19.94
N ASP A 123 -2.66 -0.98 -19.11
CA ASP A 123 -1.21 -0.88 -18.90
C ASP A 123 -0.66 -1.95 -17.95
N GLY A 124 -1.50 -2.87 -17.47
CA GLY A 124 -1.14 -3.94 -16.56
C GLY A 124 -1.12 -3.56 -15.08
N LYS A 125 -1.31 -2.28 -14.73
CA LYS A 125 -1.46 -1.85 -13.34
C LYS A 125 -2.78 -2.34 -12.76
N ILE A 126 -2.78 -2.54 -11.46
CA ILE A 126 -3.98 -2.87 -10.69
C ILE A 126 -4.37 -1.64 -9.89
N GLN A 127 -5.61 -1.20 -10.08
CA GLN A 127 -6.16 0.01 -9.49
C GLN A 127 -7.10 -0.33 -8.34
N MET A 128 -6.94 0.41 -7.26
CA MET A 128 -7.79 0.41 -6.08
C MET A 128 -8.41 1.79 -5.90
N ASP A 129 -9.63 1.83 -5.38
CA ASP A 129 -10.39 3.06 -5.12
C ASP A 129 -10.56 3.25 -3.60
N PHE A 130 -10.15 4.42 -3.10
CA PHE A 130 -10.15 4.76 -1.68
C PHE A 130 -10.84 6.10 -1.40
N PRO A 131 -11.37 6.30 -0.17
CA PRO A 131 -11.76 7.62 0.29
C PRO A 131 -10.55 8.57 0.31
N ASN A 132 -10.79 9.82 -0.07
CA ASN A 132 -9.82 10.90 0.05
C ASN A 132 -9.58 11.20 1.54
N GLN A 133 -8.33 11.09 1.97
CA GLN A 133 -7.88 11.27 3.36
C GLN A 133 -6.95 12.47 3.50
N LYS A 134 -7.22 13.54 2.72
CA LYS A 134 -6.40 14.75 2.71
C LYS A 134 -6.09 15.23 4.14
N PRO A 135 -4.81 15.45 4.48
CA PRO A 135 -4.43 15.90 5.82
C PRO A 135 -4.53 17.42 5.95
N GLU A 136 -4.66 17.90 7.18
CA GLU A 136 -4.68 19.32 7.51
C GLU A 136 -3.32 19.78 8.05
N ARG A 137 -2.95 21.03 7.75
CA ARG A 137 -1.71 21.63 8.26
C ARG A 137 -1.81 21.86 9.76
N ILE A 138 -0.76 21.47 10.49
CA ILE A 138 -0.65 21.71 11.91
C ILE A 138 0.53 22.62 12.22
N THR A 139 0.40 23.47 13.25
CA THR A 139 1.45 24.38 13.71
C THR A 139 2.03 23.98 15.06
N SER A 140 1.26 23.25 15.86
CA SER A 140 1.72 22.70 17.16
C SER A 140 2.26 21.28 16.92
N LEU A 141 3.58 21.14 16.94
CA LEU A 141 4.24 19.88 16.62
C LEU A 141 4.51 19.07 17.89
N PRO A 142 4.16 17.77 17.93
CA PRO A 142 4.54 16.89 19.03
C PRO A 142 6.05 16.81 19.18
N GLN A 143 6.55 16.88 20.42
CA GLN A 143 7.98 16.77 20.72
C GLN A 143 8.59 15.45 20.22
N ALA A 144 7.81 14.36 20.25
CA ALA A 144 8.24 13.08 19.75
C ALA A 144 8.47 13.11 18.22
N LEU A 145 7.69 13.86 17.46
CA LEU A 145 7.89 14.04 16.02
C LEU A 145 9.21 14.77 15.73
N ILE A 146 9.45 15.90 16.44
CA ILE A 146 10.66 16.71 16.26
C ILE A 146 11.92 15.94 16.64
N LYS A 147 11.88 15.19 17.75
CA LYS A 147 13.04 14.44 18.27
C LYS A 147 13.24 13.12 17.57
N GLY A 148 12.19 12.55 17.00
CA GLY A 148 12.22 11.25 16.35
C GLY A 148 12.69 11.25 14.89
N LEU A 149 12.89 12.45 14.29
CA LEU A 149 13.41 12.64 12.96
C LEU A 149 14.72 13.43 12.99
N SER A 150 15.75 12.95 12.29
CA SER A 150 17.08 13.57 12.28
C SER A 150 17.15 14.90 11.51
N ILE A 151 16.15 15.21 10.68
CA ILE A 151 16.07 16.42 9.86
C ILE A 151 14.79 17.18 10.26
N LYS A 152 14.95 18.49 10.47
CA LYS A 152 13.84 19.35 10.87
C LYS A 152 12.84 19.55 9.71
N PRO A 153 11.52 19.41 9.95
CA PRO A 153 10.50 19.62 8.93
C PRO A 153 10.34 21.09 8.53
N VAL A 154 9.91 21.33 7.29
CA VAL A 154 9.48 22.66 6.81
C VAL A 154 8.00 22.88 7.13
N GLU A 155 7.17 21.90 6.82
CA GLU A 155 5.74 21.89 7.11
C GLU A 155 5.33 20.51 7.62
N VAL A 156 4.29 20.49 8.44
CA VAL A 156 3.71 19.24 8.93
C VAL A 156 2.20 19.30 8.79
N TYR A 157 1.65 18.20 8.29
CA TYR A 157 0.22 17.97 8.18
C TYR A 157 -0.16 16.72 8.98
N GLN A 158 -1.42 16.59 9.32
CA GLN A 158 -1.93 15.45 10.08
C GLN A 158 -3.33 15.08 9.61
N ASN A 159 -3.62 13.79 9.60
CA ASN A 159 -4.97 13.26 9.55
C ASN A 159 -5.18 12.24 10.68
N GLN A 160 -6.25 11.46 10.62
CA GLN A 160 -6.59 10.47 11.64
C GLN A 160 -5.60 9.29 11.73
N LYS A 161 -4.71 9.10 10.74
CA LYS A 161 -3.81 7.95 10.65
C LYS A 161 -2.34 8.28 10.81
N ALA A 162 -1.90 9.48 10.36
CA ALA A 162 -0.48 9.79 10.31
C ALA A 162 -0.18 11.28 10.36
N PHE A 163 1.07 11.59 10.68
CA PHE A 163 1.71 12.87 10.41
C PHE A 163 2.38 12.82 9.04
N PHE A 164 2.26 13.91 8.28
CA PHE A 164 2.87 14.07 6.95
C PHE A 164 3.87 15.23 7.03
N VAL A 165 5.13 14.88 7.00
CA VAL A 165 6.27 15.77 7.21
C VAL A 165 6.84 16.16 5.85
N MET A 166 6.83 17.43 5.53
CA MET A 166 7.36 17.95 4.27
C MET A 166 8.78 18.47 4.44
N TYR A 167 9.62 18.11 3.48
CA TYR A 167 10.98 18.60 3.31
C TYR A 167 11.11 19.43 2.03
N GLU A 168 12.17 20.23 1.95
CA GLU A 168 12.46 21.06 0.77
C GLU A 168 13.19 20.26 -0.32
N GLN A 169 14.07 19.36 0.09
CA GLN A 169 14.95 18.66 -0.83
C GLN A 169 14.70 17.15 -0.84
N PRO A 170 14.73 16.49 -2.00
CA PRO A 170 14.65 15.03 -2.07
C PRO A 170 15.70 14.32 -1.21
N SER A 171 16.92 14.91 -1.11
CA SER A 171 17.99 14.41 -0.26
C SER A 171 17.59 14.30 1.22
N ASP A 172 16.69 15.18 1.70
CA ASP A 172 16.23 15.16 3.09
C ASP A 172 15.35 13.93 3.33
N VAL A 173 14.43 13.63 2.40
CA VAL A 173 13.60 12.43 2.46
C VAL A 173 14.47 11.17 2.43
N LEU A 174 15.49 11.14 1.55
CA LEU A 174 16.36 9.98 1.38
C LEU A 174 17.27 9.75 2.60
N ASN A 175 17.74 10.83 3.24
CA ASN A 175 18.76 10.75 4.30
C ASN A 175 18.18 10.87 5.71
N VAL A 176 16.92 11.24 5.89
CA VAL A 176 16.32 11.33 7.23
C VAL A 176 16.38 9.98 7.94
N LYS A 177 16.87 10.01 9.17
CA LYS A 177 16.88 8.85 10.06
C LYS A 177 15.76 8.99 11.07
N GLN A 178 15.07 7.89 11.32
CA GLN A 178 14.04 7.78 12.34
C GLN A 178 14.63 7.21 13.63
N ASP A 179 14.18 7.72 14.76
CA ASP A 179 14.30 7.04 16.06
C ASP A 179 12.98 6.33 16.34
N THR A 180 12.94 5.02 16.10
CA THR A 180 11.72 4.21 16.24
C THR A 180 11.14 4.26 17.65
N GLN A 181 11.97 4.31 18.69
CA GLN A 181 11.51 4.35 20.08
C GLN A 181 10.87 5.70 20.43
N VAL A 182 11.41 6.79 19.87
CA VAL A 182 10.85 8.13 20.07
C VAL A 182 9.56 8.28 19.26
N LEU A 183 9.53 7.86 17.99
CA LEU A 183 8.33 7.91 17.15
C LEU A 183 7.21 6.99 17.65
N ALA A 184 7.52 5.90 18.34
CA ALA A 184 6.52 5.04 18.96
C ALA A 184 5.62 5.77 19.97
N LYS A 185 6.07 6.90 20.54
CA LYS A 185 5.27 7.75 21.43
C LYS A 185 4.15 8.50 20.70
N LEU A 186 4.15 8.49 19.37
CA LEU A 186 3.09 9.05 18.53
C LEU A 186 1.94 8.07 18.28
N ALA A 187 2.07 6.81 18.69
CA ALA A 187 1.02 5.81 18.48
C ALA A 187 -0.37 6.34 18.86
N PRO A 188 -1.39 6.05 18.06
CA PRO A 188 -1.43 5.11 16.93
C PRO A 188 -0.96 5.70 15.58
N TYR A 189 -0.46 6.94 15.55
CA TYR A 189 -0.09 7.64 14.33
C TYR A 189 1.24 7.16 13.76
N GLY A 190 1.25 6.91 12.44
CA GLY A 190 2.49 6.77 11.68
C GLY A 190 3.06 8.13 11.25
N VAL A 191 4.23 8.11 10.61
CA VAL A 191 4.91 9.31 10.11
C VAL A 191 5.33 9.08 8.66
N ALA A 192 4.72 9.82 7.74
CA ALA A 192 5.14 9.90 6.35
C ALA A 192 6.04 11.13 6.17
N VAL A 193 7.19 10.96 5.55
CA VAL A 193 8.05 12.07 5.12
C VAL A 193 7.97 12.19 3.61
N THR A 194 7.97 13.41 3.07
CA THR A 194 7.74 13.62 1.63
C THR A 194 8.38 14.91 1.12
N CYS A 195 8.67 14.93 -0.16
CA CYS A 195 9.20 16.10 -0.89
C CYS A 195 8.75 16.07 -2.34
N GLN A 196 8.54 17.24 -2.95
CA GLN A 196 8.34 17.41 -4.38
C GLN A 196 9.65 17.09 -5.14
N ILE A 197 9.53 16.48 -6.32
CA ILE A 197 10.64 16.39 -7.28
C ILE A 197 10.58 17.61 -8.20
N GLN A 198 11.56 18.49 -8.03
CA GLN A 198 11.75 19.67 -8.86
C GLN A 198 12.71 19.36 -10.03
N ASN A 199 12.69 20.20 -11.08
CA ASN A 199 13.61 20.15 -12.22
C ASN A 199 13.67 18.80 -12.96
N LYS A 200 12.50 18.28 -13.32
CA LYS A 200 12.35 16.98 -14.00
C LYS A 200 13.13 16.89 -15.32
N GLU A 201 13.22 17.99 -16.09
CA GLU A 201 13.74 17.99 -17.47
C GLU A 201 15.28 17.93 -17.57
N ASN A 202 16.03 18.31 -16.53
CA ASN A 202 17.49 18.41 -16.56
C ASN A 202 18.20 17.57 -15.49
N SER A 203 17.49 16.63 -14.86
CA SER A 203 18.01 15.86 -13.74
C SER A 203 18.39 14.44 -14.17
N ASN A 204 19.65 14.07 -13.96
CA ASN A 204 20.10 12.67 -14.01
C ASN A 204 19.62 11.84 -12.79
N SER A 205 18.75 12.39 -11.98
CA SER A 205 18.19 11.70 -10.82
C SER A 205 17.28 10.55 -11.24
N PRO A 206 17.38 9.37 -10.65
CA PRO A 206 16.47 8.26 -10.91
C PRO A 206 15.01 8.59 -10.51
N TYR A 207 14.82 9.66 -9.75
CA TYR A 207 13.51 10.12 -9.30
C TYR A 207 12.87 11.18 -10.22
N SER A 208 13.55 11.62 -11.30
CA SER A 208 13.10 12.74 -12.15
C SER A 208 11.72 12.54 -12.78
N LYS A 209 11.29 11.30 -13.01
CA LYS A 209 9.96 11.01 -13.58
C LYS A 209 8.81 11.20 -12.58
N TYR A 210 9.07 11.21 -11.28
CA TYR A 210 8.05 11.28 -10.24
C TYR A 210 7.67 12.73 -9.92
N ASP A 211 6.49 12.91 -9.37
CA ASP A 211 5.99 14.21 -8.88
C ASP A 211 6.47 14.48 -7.47
N PHE A 212 6.47 13.45 -6.65
CA PHE A 212 6.97 13.48 -5.29
C PHE A 212 7.56 12.14 -4.88
N ILE A 213 8.40 12.18 -3.85
CA ILE A 213 8.89 11.00 -3.15
C ILE A 213 8.41 11.01 -1.72
N SER A 214 8.33 9.82 -1.13
CA SER A 214 7.94 9.63 0.26
C SER A 214 8.71 8.48 0.92
N ARG A 215 8.69 8.45 2.27
CA ARG A 215 8.99 7.27 3.09
C ARG A 215 7.97 7.22 4.22
N TYR A 216 7.71 6.04 4.77
CA TYR A 216 6.73 5.88 5.83
C TYR A 216 7.28 5.06 6.98
N PHE A 217 7.11 5.59 8.19
CA PHE A 217 7.57 5.00 9.44
C PHE A 217 6.37 4.74 10.35
N SER A 218 6.28 3.52 10.88
CA SER A 218 5.20 3.14 11.80
C SER A 218 5.70 2.23 12.90
N SER A 219 5.33 2.54 14.14
CA SER A 219 5.63 1.69 15.28
C SER A 219 4.86 0.37 15.24
N ALA A 220 3.70 0.33 14.58
CA ALA A 220 2.87 -0.87 14.44
C ALA A 220 3.58 -1.99 13.66
N ILE A 221 4.49 -1.62 12.75
CA ILE A 221 5.31 -2.57 11.98
C ILE A 221 6.77 -2.60 12.43
N GLY A 222 7.10 -1.87 13.50
CA GLY A 222 8.44 -1.84 14.08
C GLY A 222 9.48 -1.04 13.29
N GLY A 223 9.07 -0.21 12.32
CA GLY A 223 10.03 0.57 11.54
C GLY A 223 9.48 1.20 10.26
N GLU A 224 10.26 1.12 9.20
CA GLU A 224 9.91 1.65 7.89
C GLU A 224 9.13 0.61 7.06
N ASP A 225 7.98 1.04 6.50
CA ASP A 225 7.22 0.21 5.55
C ASP A 225 7.77 0.36 4.13
N PRO A 226 8.03 -0.74 3.43
CA PRO A 226 8.58 -0.71 2.07
C PRO A 226 7.78 0.14 1.09
N VAL A 227 6.47 -0.12 0.94
CA VAL A 227 5.54 0.69 0.13
C VAL A 227 4.15 0.62 0.73
N THR A 228 3.56 1.79 0.97
CA THR A 228 2.30 1.93 1.72
C THR A 228 1.23 2.59 0.86
N GLY A 229 0.33 1.81 0.29
CA GLY A 229 -0.78 2.37 -0.51
C GLY A 229 -1.65 3.34 0.30
N SER A 230 -1.99 3.00 1.54
CA SER A 230 -2.94 3.78 2.35
C SER A 230 -2.48 5.21 2.70
N ILE A 231 -1.18 5.49 2.84
CA ILE A 231 -0.73 6.87 3.09
C ILE A 231 -0.85 7.74 1.84
N HIS A 232 -0.85 7.13 0.65
CA HIS A 232 -0.98 7.87 -0.60
C HIS A 232 -2.41 8.37 -0.82
N THR A 233 -3.42 7.86 -0.09
CA THR A 233 -4.76 8.45 -0.03
C THR A 233 -4.78 9.85 0.59
N ALA A 234 -3.72 10.20 1.33
CA ALA A 234 -3.51 11.50 1.94
C ALA A 234 -2.43 12.33 1.21
N LEU A 235 -1.33 11.70 0.80
CA LEU A 235 -0.24 12.36 0.07
C LEU A 235 -0.70 12.84 -1.31
N ALA A 236 -1.50 12.04 -2.03
CA ALA A 236 -1.97 12.42 -3.37
C ALA A 236 -2.81 13.71 -3.35
N PRO A 237 -3.87 13.87 -2.55
CA PRO A 237 -4.62 15.12 -2.52
C PRO A 237 -3.82 16.30 -1.97
N LEU A 238 -2.87 16.08 -1.05
CA LEU A 238 -1.97 17.11 -0.58
C LEU A 238 -1.07 17.63 -1.70
N TRP A 239 -0.47 16.73 -2.50
CA TRP A 239 0.40 17.10 -3.61
C TRP A 239 -0.39 17.58 -4.83
N ALA A 240 -1.59 17.05 -5.10
CA ALA A 240 -2.47 17.50 -6.15
C ALA A 240 -2.79 19.01 -6.01
N GLU A 241 -3.16 19.43 -4.79
CA GLU A 241 -3.40 20.85 -4.48
C GLU A 241 -2.14 21.71 -4.68
N LYS A 242 -0.98 21.24 -4.17
CA LYS A 242 0.28 22.01 -4.28
C LYS A 242 0.82 22.10 -5.70
N LEU A 243 0.57 21.09 -6.55
CA LEU A 243 1.07 21.00 -7.91
C LEU A 243 0.05 21.44 -8.96
N GLY A 244 -1.22 21.64 -8.59
CA GLY A 244 -2.29 22.03 -9.48
C GLY A 244 -2.63 20.97 -10.53
N LYS A 245 -2.56 19.68 -10.17
CA LYS A 245 -2.89 18.55 -11.05
C LYS A 245 -3.42 17.35 -10.26
N ASP A 246 -4.36 16.60 -10.84
CA ASP A 246 -5.05 15.52 -10.15
C ASP A 246 -4.38 14.16 -10.34
N THR A 247 -3.60 13.95 -11.39
CA THR A 247 -2.86 12.71 -11.63
C THR A 247 -1.39 12.87 -11.28
N LEU A 248 -0.89 12.01 -10.41
CA LEU A 248 0.44 12.08 -9.82
C LEU A 248 1.15 10.73 -9.93
N LEU A 249 2.44 10.76 -10.24
CA LEU A 249 3.33 9.63 -10.14
C LEU A 249 4.20 9.77 -8.90
N ALA A 250 4.05 8.86 -7.95
CA ALA A 250 4.73 8.86 -6.67
C ALA A 250 5.76 7.73 -6.58
N TYR A 251 6.81 7.95 -5.82
CA TYR A 251 7.76 6.91 -5.45
C TYR A 251 7.96 6.88 -3.94
N GLN A 252 7.70 5.74 -3.31
CA GLN A 252 8.08 5.53 -1.92
C GLN A 252 9.51 5.03 -1.87
N ALA A 253 10.41 5.88 -1.35
CA ALA A 253 11.86 5.71 -1.44
C ALA A 253 12.45 4.98 -0.23
N SER A 254 11.83 3.87 0.18
CA SER A 254 12.43 2.92 1.11
C SER A 254 13.62 2.20 0.47
N SER A 255 14.32 1.35 1.22
CA SER A 255 15.39 0.50 0.66
C SER A 255 14.91 -0.43 -0.46
N TRP A 256 13.64 -0.82 -0.47
CA TRP A 256 13.01 -1.62 -1.52
C TRP A 256 12.53 -0.75 -2.69
N GLY A 257 11.88 0.36 -2.34
CA GLY A 257 11.31 1.30 -3.28
C GLY A 257 10.09 0.77 -4.03
N GLY A 258 9.14 1.65 -4.36
CA GLY A 258 8.00 1.27 -5.17
C GLY A 258 7.28 2.46 -5.78
N GLU A 259 6.59 2.19 -6.86
CA GLU A 259 5.92 3.18 -7.71
C GLU A 259 4.41 3.09 -7.54
N LEU A 260 3.78 4.25 -7.35
CA LEU A 260 2.33 4.38 -7.26
C LEU A 260 1.87 5.50 -8.21
N GLU A 261 0.89 5.20 -9.03
CA GLU A 261 0.13 6.20 -9.75
C GLU A 261 -1.11 6.54 -8.92
N CYS A 262 -1.32 7.82 -8.68
CA CYS A 262 -2.41 8.32 -7.86
C CYS A 262 -3.26 9.29 -8.68
N GLU A 263 -4.58 9.17 -8.61
CA GLU A 263 -5.51 10.08 -9.24
C GLU A 263 -6.54 10.55 -8.21
N VAL A 264 -6.68 11.87 -8.07
CA VAL A 264 -7.63 12.49 -7.14
C VAL A 264 -8.92 12.82 -7.89
N GLN A 265 -10.03 12.23 -7.45
CA GLN A 265 -11.36 12.40 -8.03
C GLN A 265 -12.34 12.85 -6.94
N GLY A 266 -12.30 14.14 -6.57
CA GLY A 266 -13.17 14.71 -5.54
C GLY A 266 -12.93 14.05 -4.15
N ASP A 267 -13.91 13.29 -3.69
CA ASP A 267 -13.86 12.56 -2.41
C ASP A 267 -13.20 11.18 -2.50
N ARG A 268 -12.69 10.81 -3.68
CA ARG A 268 -12.00 9.53 -3.94
C ARG A 268 -10.56 9.76 -4.36
N VAL A 269 -9.72 8.77 -4.08
CA VAL A 269 -8.34 8.66 -4.57
C VAL A 269 -8.15 7.28 -5.16
N LEU A 270 -7.85 7.23 -6.45
CA LEU A 270 -7.48 6.01 -7.13
C LEU A 270 -5.98 5.80 -7.00
N ILE A 271 -5.57 4.61 -6.56
CA ILE A 271 -4.16 4.24 -6.44
C ILE A 271 -3.92 3.02 -7.30
N ALA A 272 -3.00 3.12 -8.25
CA ALA A 272 -2.64 2.05 -9.13
C ALA A 272 -1.15 1.71 -9.05
N GLY A 273 -0.83 0.42 -9.19
CA GLY A 273 0.55 -0.05 -9.21
C GLY A 273 0.68 -1.38 -9.94
N HIS A 274 1.89 -1.66 -10.37
CA HIS A 274 2.24 -3.00 -10.88
C HIS A 274 2.43 -3.98 -9.73
N ALA A 275 2.42 -5.27 -10.06
CA ALA A 275 2.86 -6.31 -9.16
C ALA A 275 3.58 -7.40 -9.95
N VAL A 276 4.49 -8.10 -9.31
CA VAL A 276 5.27 -9.16 -9.92
C VAL A 276 5.38 -10.35 -8.97
N ARG A 277 5.22 -11.56 -9.50
CA ARG A 277 5.36 -12.79 -8.73
C ARG A 277 6.83 -13.08 -8.46
N TYR A 278 7.17 -13.20 -7.18
CA TYR A 278 8.50 -13.61 -6.72
C TYR A 278 8.60 -15.13 -6.54
N LEU A 279 7.61 -15.75 -5.89
CA LEU A 279 7.65 -17.18 -5.56
C LEU A 279 6.29 -17.84 -5.78
N SER A 280 6.31 -19.07 -6.24
CA SER A 280 5.16 -19.97 -6.23
C SER A 280 5.59 -21.31 -5.64
N GLY A 281 4.84 -21.83 -4.66
CA GLY A 281 5.19 -23.06 -3.97
C GLY A 281 4.02 -23.68 -3.21
N THR A 282 4.37 -24.61 -2.35
CA THR A 282 3.42 -25.29 -1.44
C THR A 282 4.02 -25.36 -0.07
N ILE A 283 3.22 -25.06 0.93
CA ILE A 283 3.56 -25.32 2.34
C ILE A 283 2.84 -26.58 2.80
N GLU A 284 3.51 -27.36 3.62
CA GLU A 284 2.99 -28.60 4.22
C GLU A 284 2.81 -28.38 5.72
N ILE A 285 1.60 -28.57 6.22
CA ILE A 285 1.17 -28.37 7.61
C ILE A 285 0.20 -29.47 8.05
#